data_2dd395bbb0659f8583b49987ce08eb9d
#
_entry.id   2dd395bbb0659f8583b49987ce08eb9d
#
_cell.length_a   1.000
_cell.length_b   1.000
_cell.length_c   1.000
_cell.angle_alpha   90.00
_cell.angle_beta   90.00
_cell.angle_gamma   90.00
#
_symmetry.space_group_name_H-M   'P 1'
#
loop_
_entity.id
_entity.type
_entity.pdbx_description
1 polymer ?
#
loop_
_entity_poly.entity_id
_entity_poly.type
_entity_poly.pdbx_seq_one_letter_code
_entity_poly.pdbx_strand_id
1 'polypeptide(L)'
;SSAASDVYKRQILLTDFFRVIDADPTEFGKLTEEVETLAGLLLEIKGDFPRRREIIEYDDYRFQVLEIDNRRILKVKFNRISDQGKERQEE
;
A
#
# COMPACT_ATOMS: atom_id res chain seq x y z
N SER A 1 20.54 1.86 1.47
CA SER A 1 20.23 1.83 1.56
C SER A 1 19.36 1.95 1.48
N SER A 2 18.80 1.93 1.24
CA SER A 2 18.09 2.23 1.14
C SER A 2 16.92 1.89 1.00
N ALA A 3 16.27 1.98 1.69
CA ALA A 3 15.13 1.69 1.71
C ALA A 3 14.37 2.32 0.94
N ALA A 4 13.83 2.02 0.11
CA ALA A 4 13.11 2.70 -0.70
C ALA A 4 11.79 2.80 -0.22
N SER A 5 11.41 3.72 0.44
CA SER A 5 10.08 3.96 0.82
C SER A 5 9.58 5.06 -0.04
N ASP A 6 8.53 4.82 -0.76
CA ASP A 6 7.97 5.82 -1.64
C ASP A 6 6.62 6.27 -1.17
N VAL A 7 6.33 7.54 -1.34
CA VAL A 7 5.06 8.10 -0.95
C VAL A 7 4.24 8.34 -2.19
N TYR A 8 3.00 7.86 -2.17
CA TYR A 8 2.12 7.98 -3.31
C TYR A 8 0.86 8.72 -2.94
N LYS A 9 0.28 9.43 -3.88
CA LYS A 9 -0.94 10.12 -3.63
C LYS A 9 -2.11 9.18 -3.80
N ARG A 10 -3.19 9.46 -3.11
CA ARG A 10 -4.35 8.60 -3.17
C ARG A 10 -4.91 8.46 -4.56
N GLN A 11 -4.67 9.45 -5.40
CA GLN A 11 -5.28 9.42 -6.72
C GLN A 11 -4.53 8.55 -7.71
N ILE A 12 -3.41 8.03 -7.36
CA ILE A 12 -2.67 7.22 -8.31
C ILE A 12 -3.51 6.01 -8.69
N LEU A 13 -3.58 5.71 -9.97
CA LEU A 13 -4.33 4.57 -10.41
C LEU A 13 -3.58 3.30 -10.08
N LEU A 14 -4.31 2.23 -9.79
CA LEU A 14 -3.64 1.00 -9.43
C LEU A 14 -2.78 0.47 -10.56
N THR A 15 -3.17 0.66 -11.77
CA THR A 15 -2.35 0.19 -12.88
C THR A 15 -1.02 0.91 -12.88
N ASP A 16 -1.03 2.20 -12.62
CA ASP A 16 0.20 2.95 -12.57
C ASP A 16 1.01 2.55 -11.35
N PHE A 17 0.34 2.35 -10.23
CA PHE A 17 1.01 2.00 -9.00
C PHE A 17 1.73 0.66 -9.18
N PHE A 18 1.04 -0.33 -9.72
CA PHE A 18 1.67 -1.63 -9.90
C PHE A 18 2.83 -1.56 -10.88
N ARG A 19 2.74 -0.68 -11.85
CA ARG A 19 3.83 -0.53 -12.79
C ARG A 19 5.05 0.08 -12.09
N VAL A 20 4.82 1.05 -11.25
CA VAL A 20 5.91 1.72 -10.56
C VAL A 20 6.60 0.75 -9.61
N ILE A 21 5.86 -0.05 -8.89
CA ILE A 21 6.48 -0.96 -7.93
C ILE A 21 6.80 -2.31 -8.56
N ASP A 22 6.53 -2.46 -9.83
CA ASP A 22 6.86 -3.70 -10.55
C ASP A 22 6.16 -4.88 -9.91
N ALA A 23 4.87 -4.75 -9.67
CA ALA A 23 4.09 -5.81 -9.08
C ALA A 23 3.02 -6.25 -10.04
N ASP A 24 2.54 -7.47 -9.83
CA ASP A 24 1.54 -8.03 -10.70
C ASP A 24 0.18 -7.83 -10.06
N PRO A 25 -0.76 -7.19 -10.73
CA PRO A 25 -2.06 -6.98 -10.14
C PRO A 25 -2.78 -8.27 -9.79
N THR A 26 -2.43 -9.36 -10.44
CA THR A 26 -3.11 -10.59 -10.11
C THR A 26 -2.76 -11.08 -8.73
N GLU A 27 -1.70 -10.58 -8.13
CA GLU A 27 -1.37 -10.98 -6.79
C GLU A 27 -2.38 -10.46 -5.79
N PHE A 28 -3.17 -9.47 -6.17
CA PHE A 28 -4.17 -8.94 -5.28
C PHE A 28 -5.55 -9.52 -5.57
N GLY A 29 -5.67 -10.34 -6.57
CA GLY A 29 -6.90 -11.05 -6.86
C GLY A 29 -8.04 -10.10 -7.11
N LYS A 30 -9.17 -10.36 -6.49
CA LYS A 30 -10.33 -9.54 -6.76
C LYS A 30 -10.25 -8.18 -6.13
N LEU A 31 -9.30 -7.94 -5.27
CA LEU A 31 -9.24 -6.63 -4.65
C LEU A 31 -9.09 -5.53 -5.68
N THR A 32 -8.39 -5.80 -6.76
CA THR A 32 -8.16 -4.77 -7.75
C THR A 32 -9.29 -4.66 -8.74
N GLU A 33 -10.21 -5.60 -8.73
CA GLU A 33 -11.29 -5.54 -9.69
C GLU A 33 -12.35 -4.55 -9.30
N GLU A 34 -12.45 -4.25 -8.03
CA GLU A 34 -13.48 -3.33 -7.58
C GLU A 34 -12.95 -1.97 -7.24
N VAL A 35 -11.67 -1.73 -7.36
CA VAL A 35 -11.11 -0.45 -7.04
C VAL A 35 -10.23 0.00 -8.18
N GLU A 36 -10.03 1.30 -8.28
CA GLU A 36 -9.21 1.83 -9.34
C GLU A 36 -8.05 2.61 -8.82
N THR A 37 -8.03 2.97 -7.57
CA THR A 37 -6.97 3.78 -7.03
C THR A 37 -6.35 3.10 -5.83
N LEU A 38 -5.18 3.58 -5.43
CA LEU A 38 -4.49 3.02 -4.30
C LEU A 38 -5.30 3.16 -3.02
N ALA A 39 -5.94 4.30 -2.84
CA ALA A 39 -6.74 4.49 -1.63
C ALA A 39 -7.87 3.46 -1.57
N GLY A 40 -8.51 3.20 -2.70
CA GLY A 40 -9.56 2.20 -2.71
C GLY A 40 -9.04 0.83 -2.39
N LEU A 41 -7.84 0.51 -2.87
CA LEU A 41 -7.27 -0.77 -2.57
C LEU A 41 -7.05 -0.95 -1.08
N LEU A 42 -6.56 0.09 -0.42
CA LEU A 42 -6.33 -0.01 1.01
C LEU A 42 -7.64 -0.23 1.77
N LEU A 43 -8.69 0.41 1.33
CA LEU A 43 -9.98 0.23 1.98
C LEU A 43 -10.47 -1.21 1.80
N GLU A 44 -10.20 -1.79 0.66
CA GLU A 44 -10.61 -3.15 0.44
C GLU A 44 -9.79 -4.13 1.29
N ILE A 45 -8.51 -3.90 1.41
CA ILE A 45 -7.68 -4.78 2.18
C ILE A 45 -8.07 -4.73 3.64
N LYS A 46 -8.26 -3.53 4.17
CA LYS A 46 -8.57 -3.40 5.56
C LYS A 46 -10.03 -3.68 5.85
N GLY A 47 -10.87 -3.44 4.91
CA GLY A 47 -12.29 -3.62 5.12
C GLY A 47 -12.93 -2.46 5.85
N ASP A 48 -12.19 -1.43 6.09
CA ASP A 48 -12.72 -0.29 6.80
C ASP A 48 -11.79 0.89 6.55
N PHE A 49 -12.16 2.06 7.00
CA PHE A 49 -11.35 3.25 6.77
C PHE A 49 -10.18 3.25 7.75
N PRO A 50 -8.96 3.40 7.28
CA PRO A 50 -7.80 3.35 8.17
C PRO A 50 -7.63 4.66 8.91
N ARG A 51 -6.84 4.64 9.95
CA ARG A 51 -6.58 5.83 10.71
C ARG A 51 -5.30 6.45 10.25
N ARG A 52 -5.05 7.68 10.70
CA ARG A 52 -3.83 8.34 10.34
C ARG A 52 -2.64 7.55 10.84
N ARG A 53 -1.68 7.35 10.04
CA ARG A 53 -0.47 6.62 10.37
C ARG A 53 -0.70 5.15 10.62
N GLU A 54 -1.85 4.65 10.22
CA GLU A 54 -2.11 3.25 10.38
C GLU A 54 -1.36 2.47 9.31
N ILE A 55 -0.88 1.30 9.65
CA ILE A 55 -0.15 0.47 8.73
C ILE A 55 -1.04 -0.68 8.30
N ILE A 56 -1.14 -0.92 7.01
CA ILE A 56 -1.92 -1.99 6.45
C ILE A 56 -0.96 -2.89 5.70
N GLU A 57 -0.94 -4.16 6.05
CA GLU A 57 -0.03 -5.09 5.40
C GLU A 57 -0.80 -6.12 4.60
N TYR A 58 -0.35 -6.43 3.43
CA TYR A 58 -0.99 -7.41 2.58
C TYR A 58 0.11 -8.16 1.85
N ASP A 59 0.18 -9.47 2.06
CA ASP A 59 1.16 -10.32 1.39
C ASP A 59 2.56 -9.77 1.72
N ASP A 60 3.34 -9.43 0.74
CA ASP A 60 4.66 -8.91 0.97
C ASP A 60 4.70 -7.40 0.87
N TYR A 61 3.59 -6.75 1.01
CA TYR A 61 3.53 -5.32 0.84
C TYR A 61 3.06 -4.64 2.12
N ARG A 62 3.59 -3.48 2.38
CA ARG A 62 3.20 -2.72 3.56
C ARG A 62 2.82 -1.32 3.13
N PHE A 63 1.66 -0.88 3.54
CA PHE A 63 1.20 0.45 3.23
C PHE A 63 0.98 1.21 4.53
N GLN A 64 1.40 2.44 4.57
CA GLN A 64 1.17 3.26 5.75
C GLN A 64 0.44 4.52 5.32
N VAL A 65 -0.68 4.81 5.95
CA VAL A 65 -1.43 5.99 5.64
C VAL A 65 -0.74 7.16 6.32
N LEU A 66 -0.29 8.13 5.55
CA LEU A 66 0.43 9.26 6.10
C LEU A 66 -0.45 10.43 6.42
N GLU A 67 -1.39 10.72 5.56
CA GLU A 67 -2.27 11.84 5.77
C GLU A 67 -3.70 11.48 5.48
N ILE A 68 -4.61 11.97 6.29
CA ILE A 68 -6.02 11.76 6.09
C ILE A 68 -6.71 13.08 6.27
N ASP A 69 -7.69 13.37 5.44
CA ASP A 69 -8.42 14.60 5.56
C ASP A 69 -9.89 14.32 5.30
N ASN A 70 -10.75 14.62 6.28
CA ASN A 70 -12.19 14.48 6.10
C ASN A 70 -12.55 13.10 5.59
N ARG A 71 -12.00 12.08 6.22
CA ARG A 71 -12.29 10.70 5.82
C ARG A 71 -11.74 10.38 4.46
N ARG A 72 -10.68 10.99 4.04
CA ARG A 72 -10.05 10.66 2.79
C ARG A 72 -8.59 10.42 3.02
N ILE A 73 -8.06 9.40 2.41
CA ILE A 73 -6.64 9.13 2.48
C ILE A 73 -5.96 10.02 1.46
N LEU A 74 -5.04 10.85 1.89
CA LEU A 74 -4.37 11.76 0.97
C LEU A 74 -3.03 11.23 0.51
N LYS A 75 -2.26 10.62 1.39
CA LYS A 75 -0.96 10.12 1.04
C LYS A 75 -0.73 8.76 1.67
N VAL A 76 -0.05 7.90 0.96
CA VAL A 76 0.22 6.55 1.42
C VAL A 76 1.68 6.26 1.18
N LYS A 77 2.34 5.69 2.17
CA LYS A 77 3.72 5.31 2.03
C LYS A 77 3.76 3.82 1.74
N PHE A 78 4.53 3.41 0.78
CA PHE A 78 4.59 2.01 0.39
C PHE A 78 5.97 1.44 0.65
N ASN A 79 6.00 0.26 1.23
CA ASN A 79 7.24 -0.45 1.41
C ASN A 79 7.02 -1.89 1.05
N ARG A 80 8.06 -2.56 0.56
CA ARG A 80 7.96 -3.96 0.25
C ARG A 80 8.61 -4.73 1.38
N ILE A 81 7.89 -5.68 1.95
CA ILE A 81 8.41 -6.44 3.04
C ILE A 81 9.16 -7.60 2.51
N SER A 82 10.14 -7.52 1.79
CA SER A 82 10.67 -8.64 1.21
C SER A 82 11.55 -9.37 2.10
N ASP A 83 12.32 -10.16 1.61
CA ASP A 83 13.11 -10.96 2.35
C ASP A 83 13.94 -10.34 3.28
N GLN A 84 14.33 -9.18 3.07
CA GLN A 84 15.14 -8.58 3.93
C GLN A 84 14.62 -8.54 5.21
N GLY A 85 13.39 -8.40 5.35
CA GLY A 85 12.81 -8.27 6.61
C GLY A 85 13.10 -9.39 7.44
N LYS A 86 13.11 -10.52 6.91
CA LYS A 86 13.25 -11.52 7.69
C LYS A 86 14.55 -11.70 8.20
N GLU A 87 15.44 -11.27 7.60
CA GLU A 87 16.61 -11.43 8.10
C GLU A 87 16.87 -10.75 9.21
N ARG A 88 16.37 -9.88 9.51
CA ARG A 88 16.72 -9.14 10.44
C ARG A 88 16.06 -9.37 11.50
N GLN A 89 15.36 -9.92 11.74
CA GLN A 89 14.75 -10.08 12.62
C GLN A 89 15.27 -10.51 13.60
N GLU A 90 15.92 -10.67 13.63
CA GLU A 90 16.44 -10.96 14.49
C GLU A 90 16.64 -10.24 15.27
N GLU A 91 16.54 -9.67 15.33
CA GLU A 91 16.70 -8.95 16.20
C GLU A 91 16.41 -8.86 16.73
#